data_7e1dfc4952b5a8a881c93fbd3750cca8
#
_entry.id   7e1dfc4952b5a8a881c93fbd3750cca8
#
_cell.length_a   1.000
_cell.length_b   1.000
_cell.length_c   1.000
_cell.angle_alpha   90.00
_cell.angle_beta   90.00
_cell.angle_gamma   90.00
#
_symmetry.space_group_name_H-M   'P 1'
#
loop_
_entity.id
_entity.type
_entity.pdbx_description
1 polymer ?
#
loop_
_entity_poly.entity_id
_entity_poly.type
_entity_poly.pdbx_seq_one_letter_code
_entity_poly.pdbx_strand_id
1 'polypeptide(L)'
;MPFPIDWLKHLPDPYNIPDGTKLDDIPWSYDFLASIISTSEKISEYYRRAFEIMDQNDAARAVYSDQLSNEYSFISSLAEVSSWKDLYDLPSFTFARLTIATAKVLKPYKMLVKEFNATPDAETIKALRKQAAATYNKSIAPLIGISEDQWIGETRNMAPIMKVLSDITIDFTHSLSERKRQEGVMDFNDLEHYVLDVLVDKDDPAFTPETAADF
;
A
#
# COMPACT_ATOMS: atom_id res chain seq x y z
N MET A 1 11.12 -1.03 35.17
CA MET A 1 11.13 -2.33 34.49
C MET A 1 11.64 -2.13 33.08
N PRO A 2 12.49 -2.99 32.52
CA PRO A 2 12.88 -2.88 31.15
C PRO A 2 11.63 -3.12 30.29
N PHE A 3 11.50 -2.35 29.23
CA PHE A 3 10.56 -2.58 28.17
C PHE A 3 10.49 -4.07 27.84
N PRO A 4 9.32 -4.68 27.69
CA PRO A 4 9.24 -6.05 27.25
C PRO A 4 9.55 -6.15 25.75
N ILE A 5 10.81 -5.94 25.37
CA ILE A 5 11.31 -6.23 24.02
C ILE A 5 11.48 -7.75 23.85
N ASP A 6 11.29 -8.51 24.92
CA ASP A 6 11.36 -9.96 24.86
C ASP A 6 10.37 -10.59 23.86
N TRP A 7 9.28 -9.91 23.52
CA TRP A 7 8.41 -10.38 22.45
C TRP A 7 9.10 -10.41 21.09
N LEU A 8 10.07 -9.50 20.81
CA LEU A 8 10.87 -9.56 19.58
C LEU A 8 11.72 -10.82 19.48
N LYS A 9 12.12 -11.40 20.62
CA LYS A 9 12.87 -12.68 20.66
C LYS A 9 11.97 -13.89 20.36
N HIS A 10 10.68 -13.75 20.56
CA HIS A 10 9.68 -14.80 20.38
C HIS A 10 8.87 -14.66 19.12
N LEU A 11 9.07 -13.59 18.33
CA LEU A 11 8.51 -13.54 16.98
C LEU A 11 9.11 -14.71 16.20
N PRO A 12 8.25 -15.49 15.49
CA PRO A 12 8.76 -16.39 14.50
C PRO A 12 9.64 -15.56 13.57
N ASP A 13 10.83 -16.06 13.23
CA ASP A 13 11.74 -15.35 12.34
C ASP A 13 10.99 -15.15 10.98
N PRO A 14 10.44 -13.96 10.70
CA PRO A 14 9.63 -13.72 9.53
C PRO A 14 10.46 -13.83 8.25
N TYR A 15 11.77 -13.90 8.39
CA TYR A 15 12.72 -13.98 7.30
C TYR A 15 13.26 -15.40 7.09
N ASN A 16 12.98 -16.33 8.01
CA ASN A 16 13.35 -17.74 7.85
C ASN A 16 12.35 -18.46 6.93
N ILE A 17 12.51 -18.22 5.64
CA ILE A 17 11.63 -18.75 4.60
C ILE A 17 12.26 -20.06 4.07
N PRO A 18 11.63 -21.24 4.29
CA PRO A 18 12.11 -22.50 3.77
C PRO A 18 12.17 -22.53 2.23
N ASP A 19 12.96 -23.46 1.70
CA ASP A 19 13.00 -23.68 0.25
C ASP A 19 11.65 -24.20 -0.26
N GLY A 20 11.21 -23.66 -1.40
CA GLY A 20 9.94 -24.03 -2.02
C GLY A 20 8.71 -23.31 -1.45
N THR A 21 8.87 -22.44 -0.44
CA THR A 21 7.77 -21.61 0.07
C THR A 21 7.27 -20.68 -1.02
N LYS A 22 5.96 -20.46 -1.06
CA LYS A 22 5.28 -19.49 -1.92
C LYS A 22 4.94 -18.23 -1.14
N LEU A 23 4.74 -17.09 -1.82
CA LEU A 23 4.29 -15.88 -1.16
C LEU A 23 2.93 -16.07 -0.48
N ASP A 24 2.05 -16.85 -1.08
CA ASP A 24 0.75 -17.20 -0.48
C ASP A 24 0.84 -18.02 0.81
N ASP A 25 2.01 -18.61 1.11
CA ASP A 25 2.25 -19.35 2.36
C ASP A 25 2.83 -18.44 3.48
N ILE A 26 3.12 -17.18 3.17
CA ILE A 26 3.81 -16.26 4.08
C ILE A 26 2.82 -15.24 4.65
N PRO A 27 2.50 -15.29 5.97
CA PRO A 27 1.46 -14.42 6.55
C PRO A 27 1.66 -12.93 6.30
N TRP A 28 2.88 -12.40 6.46
CA TRP A 28 3.14 -10.97 6.28
C TRP A 28 3.04 -10.51 4.81
N SER A 29 3.10 -11.42 3.85
CA SER A 29 2.96 -11.07 2.43
C SER A 29 1.56 -10.55 2.11
N TYR A 30 0.55 -10.97 2.88
CA TYR A 30 -0.83 -10.51 2.73
C TYR A 30 -1.01 -9.04 3.08
N ASP A 31 -0.17 -8.46 3.92
CA ASP A 31 -0.20 -7.02 4.21
C ASP A 31 0.16 -6.20 2.95
N PHE A 32 1.12 -6.69 2.15
CA PHE A 32 1.44 -6.09 0.86
C PHE A 32 0.31 -6.27 -0.15
N LEU A 33 -0.28 -7.45 -0.22
CA LEU A 33 -1.43 -7.72 -1.09
C LEU A 33 -2.62 -6.82 -0.72
N ALA A 34 -2.95 -6.70 0.56
CA ALA A 34 -3.97 -5.80 1.06
C ALA A 34 -3.67 -4.32 0.72
N SER A 35 -2.41 -3.92 0.77
CA SER A 35 -1.99 -2.58 0.36
C SER A 35 -2.19 -2.33 -1.14
N ILE A 36 -1.93 -3.33 -1.99
CA ILE A 36 -2.20 -3.27 -3.44
C ILE A 36 -3.71 -3.11 -3.67
N ILE A 37 -4.54 -3.94 -3.04
CA ILE A 37 -6.00 -3.90 -3.14
C ILE A 37 -6.53 -2.53 -2.73
N SER A 38 -6.20 -2.08 -1.52
CA SER A 38 -6.64 -0.77 -0.99
C SER A 38 -6.18 0.41 -1.85
N THR A 39 -4.96 0.33 -2.40
CA THR A 39 -4.46 1.37 -3.31
C THR A 39 -5.20 1.34 -4.64
N SER A 40 -5.54 0.16 -5.16
CA SER A 40 -6.31 -0.01 -6.40
C SER A 40 -7.73 0.54 -6.26
N GLU A 41 -8.37 0.37 -5.11
CA GLU A 41 -9.67 0.98 -4.80
C GLU A 41 -9.60 2.51 -4.81
N LYS A 42 -8.55 3.10 -4.22
CA LYS A 42 -8.31 4.55 -4.26
C LYS A 42 -8.08 5.06 -5.69
N ILE A 43 -7.36 4.30 -6.51
CA ILE A 43 -7.16 4.64 -7.93
C ILE A 43 -8.49 4.54 -8.69
N SER A 44 -9.30 3.53 -8.42
CA SER A 44 -10.63 3.34 -9.02
C SER A 44 -11.54 4.55 -8.77
N GLU A 45 -11.41 5.21 -7.62
CA GLU A 45 -12.17 6.43 -7.32
C GLU A 45 -11.83 7.59 -8.26
N TYR A 46 -10.55 7.75 -8.65
CA TYR A 46 -10.19 8.76 -9.65
C TYR A 46 -10.85 8.51 -11.00
N TYR A 47 -10.95 7.24 -11.40
CA TYR A 47 -11.64 6.89 -12.67
C TYR A 47 -13.15 7.08 -12.57
N ARG A 48 -13.79 6.70 -11.46
CA ARG A 48 -15.23 6.94 -11.26
C ARG A 48 -15.57 8.42 -11.41
N ARG A 49 -14.80 9.29 -10.77
CA ARG A 49 -14.98 10.75 -10.90
C ARG A 49 -14.73 11.25 -12.34
N ALA A 50 -13.76 10.67 -13.05
CA ALA A 50 -13.55 11.01 -14.45
C ALA A 50 -14.74 10.56 -15.34
N PHE A 51 -15.33 9.39 -15.07
CA PHE A 51 -16.51 8.89 -15.77
C PHE A 51 -17.75 9.75 -15.50
N GLU A 52 -17.96 10.23 -14.27
CA GLU A 52 -19.06 11.15 -13.95
C GLU A 52 -19.01 12.44 -14.82
N ILE A 53 -17.81 12.98 -15.04
CA ILE A 53 -17.62 14.13 -15.93
C ILE A 53 -17.90 13.74 -17.39
N MET A 54 -17.44 12.56 -17.82
CA MET A 54 -17.66 12.08 -19.19
C MET A 54 -19.13 11.79 -19.47
N ASP A 55 -19.90 11.36 -18.48
CA ASP A 55 -21.33 11.09 -18.63
C ASP A 55 -22.14 12.35 -18.91
N GLN A 56 -21.65 13.49 -18.48
CA GLN A 56 -22.28 14.80 -18.76
C GLN A 56 -21.79 15.45 -20.06
N ASN A 57 -20.81 14.84 -20.76
CA ASN A 57 -20.16 15.45 -21.91
C ASN A 57 -19.84 14.43 -23.03
N ASP A 58 -20.60 14.44 -24.09
CA ASP A 58 -20.45 13.51 -25.21
C ASP A 58 -19.07 13.64 -25.91
N ALA A 59 -18.49 14.84 -25.95
CA ALA A 59 -17.17 15.03 -26.53
C ALA A 59 -16.08 14.40 -25.66
N ALA A 60 -16.20 14.50 -24.32
CA ALA A 60 -15.33 13.83 -23.38
C ALA A 60 -15.40 12.32 -23.53
N ARG A 61 -16.62 11.77 -23.61
CA ARG A 61 -16.88 10.35 -23.79
C ARG A 61 -16.24 9.86 -25.10
N ALA A 62 -16.45 10.55 -26.19
CA ALA A 62 -15.90 10.18 -27.50
C ALA A 62 -14.35 10.17 -27.53
N VAL A 63 -13.72 11.00 -26.70
CA VAL A 63 -12.25 11.15 -26.70
C VAL A 63 -11.55 10.18 -25.75
N TYR A 64 -12.10 9.98 -24.55
CA TYR A 64 -11.37 9.35 -23.45
C TYR A 64 -11.93 8.01 -23.01
N SER A 65 -13.20 7.65 -23.37
CA SER A 65 -13.87 6.50 -22.77
C SER A 65 -13.11 5.20 -22.98
N ASP A 66 -12.67 4.90 -24.18
CA ASP A 66 -12.02 3.62 -24.49
C ASP A 66 -10.73 3.44 -23.67
N GLN A 67 -9.90 4.48 -23.63
CA GLN A 67 -8.63 4.41 -22.91
C GLN A 67 -8.84 4.35 -21.39
N LEU A 68 -9.69 5.20 -20.83
CA LEU A 68 -9.94 5.22 -19.40
C LEU A 68 -10.68 3.95 -18.94
N SER A 69 -11.58 3.40 -19.74
CA SER A 69 -12.27 2.14 -19.43
C SER A 69 -11.30 0.96 -19.40
N ASN A 70 -10.36 0.89 -20.34
CA ASN A 70 -9.34 -0.16 -20.34
C ASN A 70 -8.41 -0.04 -19.14
N GLU A 71 -7.98 1.17 -18.79
CA GLU A 71 -7.17 1.43 -17.61
C GLU A 71 -7.94 1.08 -16.32
N TYR A 72 -9.18 1.51 -16.22
CA TYR A 72 -10.05 1.22 -15.07
C TYR A 72 -10.31 -0.28 -14.93
N SER A 73 -10.54 -1.00 -16.01
CA SER A 73 -10.75 -2.46 -16.00
C SER A 73 -9.53 -3.18 -15.39
N PHE A 74 -8.32 -2.78 -15.78
CA PHE A 74 -7.11 -3.33 -15.19
C PHE A 74 -6.99 -2.99 -13.71
N ILE A 75 -7.20 -1.74 -13.33
CA ILE A 75 -7.15 -1.32 -11.91
C ILE A 75 -8.20 -2.05 -11.06
N SER A 76 -9.39 -2.26 -11.60
CA SER A 76 -10.44 -3.02 -10.91
C SER A 76 -10.06 -4.48 -10.73
N SER A 77 -9.39 -5.10 -11.72
CA SER A 77 -8.92 -6.47 -11.56
C SER A 77 -7.86 -6.61 -10.46
N LEU A 78 -7.05 -5.58 -10.21
CA LEU A 78 -6.13 -5.56 -9.07
C LEU A 78 -6.84 -5.49 -7.71
N ALA A 79 -8.02 -4.87 -7.65
CA ALA A 79 -8.81 -4.79 -6.43
C ALA A 79 -9.55 -6.11 -6.11
N GLU A 80 -9.68 -7.00 -7.10
CA GLU A 80 -10.40 -8.28 -7.00
C GLU A 80 -9.47 -9.48 -6.72
N VAL A 81 -8.15 -9.29 -6.71
CA VAL A 81 -7.21 -10.39 -6.43
C VAL A 81 -7.37 -10.89 -4.98
N SER A 82 -7.25 -12.19 -4.79
CA SER A 82 -7.34 -12.83 -3.48
C SER A 82 -6.05 -13.52 -3.05
N SER A 83 -5.11 -13.68 -3.98
CA SER A 83 -3.83 -14.35 -3.78
C SER A 83 -2.72 -13.69 -4.61
N TRP A 84 -1.47 -13.96 -4.24
CA TRP A 84 -0.31 -13.56 -5.05
C TRP A 84 -0.33 -14.24 -6.42
N LYS A 85 -0.81 -15.48 -6.47
CA LYS A 85 -0.97 -16.18 -7.74
C LYS A 85 -1.93 -15.44 -8.67
N ASP A 86 -3.09 -15.03 -8.18
CA ASP A 86 -4.05 -14.25 -8.98
C ASP A 86 -3.42 -12.96 -9.51
N LEU A 87 -2.61 -12.29 -8.66
CA LEU A 87 -1.91 -11.06 -9.04
C LEU A 87 -0.91 -11.28 -10.18
N TYR A 88 -0.13 -12.38 -10.12
CA TYR A 88 0.84 -12.71 -11.18
C TYR A 88 0.20 -13.24 -12.46
N ASP A 89 -1.01 -13.79 -12.38
CA ASP A 89 -1.77 -14.24 -13.54
C ASP A 89 -2.40 -13.04 -14.32
N LEU A 90 -2.40 -11.83 -13.76
CA LEU A 90 -2.86 -10.64 -14.45
C LEU A 90 -1.91 -10.25 -15.60
N PRO A 91 -2.48 -9.70 -16.71
CA PRO A 91 -1.66 -9.24 -17.81
C PRO A 91 -0.78 -8.06 -17.40
N SER A 92 0.42 -7.98 -17.97
CA SER A 92 1.27 -6.81 -17.78
C SER A 92 0.59 -5.54 -18.27
N PHE A 93 0.69 -4.47 -17.48
CA PHE A 93 0.02 -3.21 -17.77
C PHE A 93 0.98 -2.02 -17.67
N THR A 94 0.83 -1.08 -18.62
CA THR A 94 1.53 0.19 -18.59
C THR A 94 0.60 1.31 -19.04
N PHE A 95 0.67 2.45 -18.36
CA PHE A 95 -0.10 3.63 -18.76
C PHE A 95 0.42 4.18 -20.07
N ALA A 96 -0.33 3.98 -21.13
CA ALA A 96 -0.04 4.60 -22.41
C ALA A 96 -0.22 6.13 -22.33
N ARG A 97 0.43 6.86 -23.25
CA ARG A 97 0.16 8.29 -23.39
C ARG A 97 -1.33 8.51 -23.66
N LEU A 98 -1.96 9.42 -22.92
CA LEU A 98 -3.33 9.81 -23.20
C LEU A 98 -3.39 10.44 -24.60
N THR A 99 -3.98 9.71 -25.53
CA THR A 99 -4.11 10.15 -26.91
C THR A 99 -5.56 10.50 -27.17
N ILE A 100 -5.77 11.63 -27.83
CA ILE A 100 -7.08 11.93 -28.41
C ILE A 100 -7.36 10.83 -29.42
N ALA A 101 -8.50 10.14 -29.29
CA ALA A 101 -8.90 9.06 -30.17
C ALA A 101 -8.67 9.39 -31.63
N THR A 102 -8.21 8.39 -32.40
CA THR A 102 -7.68 8.57 -33.74
C THR A 102 -8.62 9.31 -34.65
N ALA A 103 -8.07 10.02 -35.64
CA ALA A 103 -8.75 10.89 -36.60
C ALA A 103 -10.01 10.31 -37.32
N LYS A 104 -10.22 8.99 -37.25
CA LYS A 104 -11.42 8.32 -37.80
C LYS A 104 -12.69 8.54 -36.98
N VAL A 105 -12.54 8.53 -35.63
CA VAL A 105 -13.66 8.78 -34.71
C VAL A 105 -13.95 10.27 -34.59
N LEU A 106 -12.92 11.12 -34.80
CA LEU A 106 -12.98 12.55 -34.55
C LEU A 106 -13.46 13.40 -35.76
N LYS A 107 -13.59 12.84 -36.96
CA LYS A 107 -13.98 13.63 -38.12
C LYS A 107 -15.32 14.41 -37.97
N PRO A 108 -16.38 13.83 -37.38
CA PRO A 108 -17.60 14.55 -37.09
C PRO A 108 -17.51 15.49 -35.88
N TYR A 109 -16.58 15.27 -34.98
CA TYR A 109 -16.50 15.94 -33.66
C TYR A 109 -15.29 16.87 -33.50
N LYS A 110 -14.52 17.13 -34.58
CA LYS A 110 -13.26 17.90 -34.47
C LYS A 110 -13.39 19.25 -33.75
N MET A 111 -14.47 19.96 -33.97
CA MET A 111 -14.69 21.26 -33.32
C MET A 111 -15.08 21.06 -31.86
N LEU A 112 -16.00 20.12 -31.58
CA LEU A 112 -16.42 19.79 -30.21
C LEU A 112 -15.25 19.31 -29.33
N VAL A 113 -14.36 18.51 -29.91
CA VAL A 113 -13.14 18.03 -29.20
C VAL A 113 -12.17 19.17 -28.91
N LYS A 114 -11.99 20.10 -29.86
CA LYS A 114 -11.13 21.26 -29.64
C LYS A 114 -11.69 22.18 -28.55
N GLU A 115 -12.99 22.42 -28.58
CA GLU A 115 -13.70 23.19 -27.57
C GLU A 115 -13.64 22.50 -26.22
N PHE A 116 -13.91 21.20 -26.15
CA PHE A 116 -13.85 20.42 -24.93
C PHE A 116 -12.44 20.41 -24.33
N ASN A 117 -11.38 20.20 -25.10
CA ASN A 117 -9.99 20.20 -24.58
C ASN A 117 -9.55 21.54 -23.99
N ALA A 118 -10.26 22.62 -24.25
CA ALA A 118 -10.06 23.92 -23.62
C ALA A 118 -10.92 24.13 -22.37
N THR A 119 -11.72 23.14 -21.96
CA THR A 119 -12.61 23.26 -20.80
C THR A 119 -11.92 22.83 -19.51
N PRO A 120 -12.38 23.34 -18.35
CA PRO A 120 -11.94 22.86 -17.03
C PRO A 120 -12.16 21.35 -16.82
N ASP A 121 -13.23 20.79 -17.41
CA ASP A 121 -13.55 19.37 -17.31
C ASP A 121 -12.49 18.48 -17.96
N ALA A 122 -11.98 18.87 -19.12
CA ALA A 122 -10.88 18.16 -19.78
C ALA A 122 -9.60 18.18 -18.94
N GLU A 123 -9.29 19.30 -18.33
CA GLU A 123 -8.14 19.43 -17.44
C GLU A 123 -8.33 18.59 -16.17
N THR A 124 -9.56 18.54 -15.63
CA THR A 124 -9.89 17.71 -14.46
C THR A 124 -9.75 16.23 -14.78
N ILE A 125 -10.25 15.73 -15.91
CA ILE A 125 -10.09 14.34 -16.34
C ILE A 125 -8.60 13.99 -16.49
N LYS A 126 -7.82 14.85 -17.12
CA LYS A 126 -6.36 14.64 -17.28
C LYS A 126 -5.63 14.62 -15.92
N ALA A 127 -6.03 15.49 -14.99
CA ALA A 127 -5.47 15.57 -13.67
C ALA A 127 -5.78 14.29 -12.85
N LEU A 128 -7.04 13.83 -12.86
CA LEU A 128 -7.46 12.59 -12.20
C LEU A 128 -6.70 11.38 -12.72
N ARG A 129 -6.62 11.23 -14.06
CA ARG A 129 -5.81 10.16 -14.66
C ARG A 129 -4.33 10.26 -14.31
N LYS A 130 -3.77 11.46 -14.29
CA LYS A 130 -2.37 11.69 -13.88
C LYS A 130 -2.14 11.25 -12.43
N GLN A 131 -3.07 11.54 -11.54
CA GLN A 131 -3.03 11.08 -10.15
C GLN A 131 -3.12 9.55 -10.07
N ALA A 132 -4.03 8.94 -10.81
CA ALA A 132 -4.17 7.49 -10.92
C ALA A 132 -2.86 6.84 -11.36
N ALA A 133 -2.28 7.29 -12.46
CA ALA A 133 -1.01 6.77 -12.99
C ALA A 133 0.16 6.99 -12.02
N ALA A 134 0.24 8.15 -11.38
CA ALA A 134 1.29 8.46 -10.40
C ALA A 134 1.19 7.55 -9.16
N THR A 135 -0.03 7.33 -8.66
CA THR A 135 -0.27 6.45 -7.50
C THR A 135 0.06 5.00 -7.83
N TYR A 136 -0.37 4.51 -8.98
CA TYR A 136 -0.03 3.16 -9.47
C TYR A 136 1.50 2.98 -9.59
N ASN A 137 2.17 3.86 -10.30
CA ASN A 137 3.61 3.76 -10.55
C ASN A 137 4.44 3.87 -9.26
N LYS A 138 3.96 4.60 -8.28
CA LYS A 138 4.64 4.75 -6.98
C LYS A 138 4.42 3.57 -6.05
N SER A 139 3.19 3.06 -5.98
CA SER A 139 2.77 2.18 -4.89
C SER A 139 2.50 0.74 -5.33
N ILE A 140 2.12 0.50 -6.58
CA ILE A 140 1.75 -0.83 -7.07
C ILE A 140 2.82 -1.40 -8.01
N ALA A 141 3.20 -0.65 -9.03
CA ALA A 141 4.13 -1.13 -10.05
C ALA A 141 5.46 -1.69 -9.50
N PRO A 142 6.08 -1.11 -8.46
CA PRO A 142 7.28 -1.69 -7.85
C PRO A 142 7.06 -3.06 -7.21
N LEU A 143 5.85 -3.33 -6.71
CA LEU A 143 5.52 -4.58 -6.03
C LEU A 143 5.24 -5.71 -7.01
N ILE A 144 4.47 -5.43 -8.07
CA ILE A 144 4.08 -6.44 -9.08
C ILE A 144 5.13 -6.66 -10.16
N GLY A 145 6.12 -5.78 -10.27
CA GLY A 145 7.22 -5.88 -11.24
C GLY A 145 8.30 -6.90 -10.84
N ILE A 146 8.24 -7.48 -9.65
CA ILE A 146 9.20 -8.42 -9.09
C ILE A 146 8.57 -9.81 -9.09
N SER A 147 9.30 -10.82 -9.55
CA SER A 147 8.81 -12.21 -9.53
C SER A 147 8.76 -12.77 -8.10
N GLU A 148 7.93 -13.79 -7.89
CA GLU A 148 7.82 -14.48 -6.60
C GLU A 148 9.18 -14.99 -6.10
N ASP A 149 9.95 -15.66 -6.97
CA ASP A 149 11.27 -16.17 -6.61
C ASP A 149 12.26 -15.06 -6.22
N GLN A 150 12.17 -13.93 -6.89
CA GLN A 150 12.99 -12.76 -6.57
C GLN A 150 12.59 -12.15 -5.21
N TRP A 151 11.30 -12.01 -4.92
CA TRP A 151 10.80 -11.56 -3.63
C TRP A 151 11.33 -12.43 -2.48
N ILE A 152 11.18 -13.74 -2.64
CA ILE A 152 11.63 -14.73 -1.64
C ILE A 152 13.14 -14.67 -1.49
N GLY A 153 13.88 -14.61 -2.60
CA GLY A 153 15.34 -14.52 -2.60
C GLY A 153 15.85 -13.24 -1.91
N GLU A 154 15.27 -12.10 -2.21
CA GLU A 154 15.64 -10.82 -1.59
C GLU A 154 15.31 -10.82 -0.08
N THR A 155 14.15 -11.36 0.31
CA THR A 155 13.78 -11.48 1.73
C THR A 155 14.76 -12.36 2.50
N ARG A 156 15.16 -13.50 1.94
CA ARG A 156 16.20 -14.37 2.53
C ARG A 156 17.53 -13.65 2.67
N ASN A 157 17.94 -12.88 1.70
CA ASN A 157 19.18 -12.10 1.73
C ASN A 157 19.13 -10.98 2.78
N MET A 158 17.95 -10.42 3.04
CA MET A 158 17.73 -9.41 4.07
C MET A 158 17.72 -9.97 5.50
N ALA A 159 17.36 -11.25 5.67
CA ALA A 159 17.21 -11.89 6.97
C ALA A 159 18.40 -11.67 7.92
N PRO A 160 19.66 -11.93 7.54
CA PRO A 160 20.81 -11.74 8.44
C PRO A 160 21.01 -10.28 8.81
N ILE A 161 20.72 -9.35 7.92
CA ILE A 161 20.86 -7.90 8.15
C ILE A 161 19.81 -7.45 9.17
N MET A 162 18.57 -7.86 8.98
CA MET A 162 17.46 -7.54 9.88
C MET A 162 17.66 -8.15 11.26
N LYS A 163 18.22 -9.36 11.33
CA LYS A 163 18.58 -9.98 12.62
C LYS A 163 19.62 -9.15 13.38
N VAL A 164 20.68 -8.74 12.72
CA VAL A 164 21.72 -7.89 13.35
C VAL A 164 21.13 -6.56 13.83
N LEU A 165 20.26 -5.92 13.00
CA LEU A 165 19.60 -4.69 13.39
C LEU A 165 18.69 -4.87 14.61
N SER A 166 17.94 -5.98 14.66
CA SER A 166 17.11 -6.34 15.81
C SER A 166 17.97 -6.56 17.06
N ASP A 167 19.04 -7.33 16.96
CA ASP A 167 19.94 -7.61 18.09
C ASP A 167 20.56 -6.30 18.63
N ILE A 168 21.05 -5.41 17.76
CA ILE A 168 21.57 -4.09 18.15
C ILE A 168 20.50 -3.24 18.83
N THR A 169 19.27 -3.25 18.31
CA THR A 169 18.16 -2.47 18.90
C THR A 169 17.83 -3.00 20.30
N ILE A 170 17.77 -4.31 20.47
CA ILE A 170 17.54 -4.96 21.76
C ILE A 170 18.64 -4.58 22.76
N ASP A 171 19.90 -4.76 22.38
CA ASP A 171 21.06 -4.47 23.23
C ASP A 171 21.11 -3.00 23.63
N PHE A 172 20.85 -2.10 22.68
CA PHE A 172 20.79 -0.65 22.95
C PHE A 172 19.68 -0.33 23.95
N THR A 173 18.49 -0.88 23.77
CA THR A 173 17.36 -0.61 24.67
C THR A 173 17.60 -1.15 26.08
N HIS A 174 18.18 -2.33 26.19
CA HIS A 174 18.59 -2.87 27.48
C HIS A 174 19.65 -1.99 28.17
N SER A 175 20.69 -1.60 27.42
CA SER A 175 21.77 -0.75 27.96
C SER A 175 21.24 0.62 28.39
N LEU A 176 20.34 1.22 27.59
CA LEU A 176 19.69 2.50 27.91
C LEU A 176 18.83 2.40 29.17
N SER A 177 18.00 1.35 29.28
CA SER A 177 17.16 1.11 30.46
C SER A 177 17.97 0.89 31.73
N GLU A 178 19.07 0.15 31.62
CA GLU A 178 19.97 -0.07 32.72
C GLU A 178 20.66 1.22 33.18
N ARG A 179 21.10 2.04 32.21
CA ARG A 179 21.71 3.35 32.49
C ARG A 179 20.74 4.30 33.17
N LYS A 180 19.50 4.41 32.68
CA LYS A 180 18.43 5.21 33.29
C LYS A 180 18.17 4.77 34.73
N ARG A 181 18.12 3.44 34.99
CA ARG A 181 17.94 2.90 36.35
C ARG A 181 19.08 3.25 37.27
N GLN A 182 20.34 3.16 36.79
CA GLN A 182 21.52 3.50 37.60
C GLN A 182 21.58 4.98 37.94
N GLU A 183 21.16 5.85 37.02
CA GLU A 183 21.14 7.28 37.20
C GLU A 183 19.86 7.80 37.91
N GLY A 184 18.86 6.94 38.11
CA GLY A 184 17.58 7.32 38.74
C GLY A 184 16.76 8.29 37.91
N VAL A 185 16.91 8.23 36.57
CA VAL A 185 16.21 9.11 35.61
C VAL A 185 15.17 8.34 34.81
N MET A 186 14.10 9.03 34.46
CA MET A 186 13.04 8.57 33.57
C MET A 186 12.76 9.65 32.52
N ASP A 187 12.48 9.24 31.30
CA ASP A 187 11.97 10.15 30.27
C ASP A 187 10.45 10.04 30.15
N PHE A 188 9.85 10.91 29.31
CA PHE A 188 8.39 10.93 29.11
C PHE A 188 7.87 9.59 28.58
N ASN A 189 8.63 8.93 27.73
CA ASN A 189 8.24 7.64 27.17
C ASN A 189 8.19 6.54 28.25
N ASP A 190 9.14 6.57 29.21
CA ASP A 190 9.11 5.68 30.36
C ASP A 190 7.85 5.88 31.21
N LEU A 191 7.42 7.15 31.38
CA LEU A 191 6.20 7.49 32.13
C LEU A 191 4.93 6.96 31.40
N GLU A 192 4.85 7.14 30.09
CA GLU A 192 3.73 6.62 29.30
C GLU A 192 3.64 5.10 29.43
N HIS A 193 4.77 4.39 29.35
CA HIS A 193 4.79 2.95 29.53
C HIS A 193 4.45 2.50 30.96
N TYR A 194 4.87 3.26 31.96
CA TYR A 194 4.46 2.99 33.33
C TYR A 194 2.96 3.11 33.54
N VAL A 195 2.35 4.13 32.92
CA VAL A 195 0.91 4.30 32.95
C VAL A 195 0.21 3.11 32.27
N LEU A 196 0.69 2.70 31.11
CA LEU A 196 0.16 1.53 30.40
C LEU A 196 0.34 0.25 31.22
N ASP A 197 1.50 0.04 31.85
CA ASP A 197 1.76 -1.13 32.69
C ASP A 197 0.86 -1.20 33.93
N VAL A 198 0.39 -0.05 34.43
CA VAL A 198 -0.55 0.04 35.55
C VAL A 198 -2.00 -0.13 35.11
N LEU A 199 -2.35 0.41 33.94
CA LEU A 199 -3.73 0.42 33.44
C LEU A 199 -4.09 -0.83 32.63
N VAL A 200 -3.11 -1.50 32.03
CA VAL A 200 -3.34 -2.71 31.21
C VAL A 200 -3.10 -3.94 32.04
N ASP A 201 -4.16 -4.71 32.28
CA ASP A 201 -4.03 -6.07 32.86
C ASP A 201 -3.42 -6.98 31.77
N LYS A 202 -2.17 -7.40 31.99
CA LYS A 202 -1.45 -8.25 31.02
C LYS A 202 -2.02 -9.67 30.92
N ASP A 203 -2.82 -10.05 31.89
CA ASP A 203 -3.48 -11.36 31.96
C ASP A 203 -4.88 -11.36 31.32
N ASP A 204 -5.41 -10.18 30.97
CA ASP A 204 -6.70 -10.03 30.27
C ASP A 204 -6.51 -9.54 28.83
N PRO A 205 -6.57 -10.44 27.82
CA PRO A 205 -6.44 -10.07 26.41
C PRO A 205 -7.61 -9.20 25.88
N ALA A 206 -8.69 -9.04 26.65
CA ALA A 206 -9.82 -8.18 26.30
C ALA A 206 -9.63 -6.73 26.80
N PHE A 207 -8.56 -6.44 27.53
CA PHE A 207 -8.30 -5.10 28.03
C PHE A 207 -7.82 -4.20 26.89
N THR A 208 -8.72 -3.36 26.39
CA THR A 208 -8.43 -2.36 25.36
C THR A 208 -8.23 -0.97 25.98
N PRO A 209 -7.58 -0.02 25.29
CA PRO A 209 -7.48 1.38 25.75
C PRO A 209 -8.84 2.02 26.05
N GLU A 210 -9.91 1.52 25.44
CA GLU A 210 -11.29 1.98 25.68
C GLU A 210 -11.82 1.54 27.05
N THR A 211 -11.47 0.33 27.49
CA THR A 211 -11.82 -0.13 28.84
C THR A 211 -10.97 0.50 29.94
N ALA A 212 -9.76 1.00 29.62
CA ALA A 212 -8.96 1.76 30.55
C ALA A 212 -9.50 3.19 30.82
N ALA A 213 -10.35 3.72 29.94
CA ALA A 213 -10.95 5.05 30.09
C ALA A 213 -12.12 5.05 31.08
N ASP A 214 -12.59 3.90 31.55
CA ASP A 214 -13.70 3.76 32.51
C ASP A 214 -13.20 3.71 33.98
N PHE A 215 -11.89 3.86 34.22
CA PHE A 215 -11.26 3.98 35.54
C PHE A 215 -10.77 5.40 35.80
#